data_50db96107ce896bd1da00cd0027e8cb2
#
_entry.id   50db96107ce896bd1da00cd0027e8cb2
#
_cell.length_a   1.000
_cell.length_b   1.000
_cell.length_c   1.000
_cell.angle_alpha   90.00
_cell.angle_beta   90.00
_cell.angle_gamma   90.00
#
_symmetry.space_group_name_H-M   'P 1'
#
loop_
_entity.id
_entity.type
_entity.pdbx_description
1 polymer ?
#
loop_
_entity_poly.entity_id
_entity_poly.type
_entity_poly.pdbx_seq_one_letter_code
_entity_poly.pdbx_strand_id
1 'polypeptide(L)'
;MREFSFPARKHTDIHCCKWEPQGSVRGVIQIIHGIAEYAARYDELAKVFTDHGFVVVAEDHMGHGKSISEEIPQGCLADGWETMAADSYRLTGMTREEYPETPYFLYGHSMGSFLTRTILYTYPDAGFAGVVISGTGWMPKLVLKGGRAICRVEAKKHGWNGTSATIDKLMFGSYNKGFDHPRTPVDWLTRDEAVVDRYIEDPLCGFSASIGLASEMLGGMLRNEDRKNLAKMPKDLPVLFVSGDKDPVGSNGKGVRQTYEAFRQAGMQDVSCKLYPDGRHEMHNELNRDELHRDVLAFLDRVLAK
;
A
#
# COMPACT_ATOMS: atom_id res chain seq x y z
N MET A 1 -17.24 10.57 6.27
CA MET A 1 -16.91 9.33 5.53
C MET A 1 -18.21 8.63 5.15
N ARG A 2 -18.35 8.15 3.91
CA ARG A 2 -19.44 7.30 3.41
C ARG A 2 -18.87 5.93 3.06
N GLU A 3 -19.58 4.86 3.42
CA GLU A 3 -19.22 3.49 3.08
C GLU A 3 -20.08 2.99 1.92
N PHE A 4 -19.53 2.15 1.06
CA PHE A 4 -20.21 1.45 -0.01
C PHE A 4 -19.45 0.17 -0.35
N SER A 5 -20.04 -0.70 -1.20
CA SER A 5 -19.36 -1.91 -1.65
C SER A 5 -19.61 -2.15 -3.13
N PHE A 6 -18.75 -2.93 -3.76
CA PHE A 6 -18.97 -3.47 -5.09
C PHE A 6 -18.64 -4.97 -5.13
N PRO A 7 -19.34 -5.77 -5.97
CA PRO A 7 -19.09 -7.20 -6.06
C PRO A 7 -17.67 -7.48 -6.57
N ALA A 8 -16.88 -8.26 -5.84
CA ALA A 8 -15.64 -8.82 -6.34
C ALA A 8 -15.93 -9.93 -7.36
N ARG A 9 -14.89 -10.38 -8.08
CA ARG A 9 -15.07 -11.39 -9.14
C ARG A 9 -15.56 -12.75 -8.65
N LYS A 10 -15.36 -13.08 -7.37
CA LYS A 10 -15.83 -14.33 -6.74
C LYS A 10 -16.21 -14.07 -5.28
N HIS A 11 -17.51 -14.14 -4.99
CA HIS A 11 -18.10 -14.43 -3.68
C HIS A 11 -17.85 -13.45 -2.51
N THR A 12 -17.15 -12.34 -2.71
CA THR A 12 -16.95 -11.33 -1.66
C THR A 12 -17.20 -9.94 -2.25
N ASP A 13 -17.94 -9.13 -1.53
CA ASP A 13 -18.04 -7.71 -1.85
C ASP A 13 -16.79 -6.98 -1.35
N ILE A 14 -16.23 -6.13 -2.18
CA ILE A 14 -15.16 -5.22 -1.78
C ILE A 14 -15.79 -4.00 -1.11
N HIS A 15 -15.55 -3.86 0.17
CA HIS A 15 -15.97 -2.71 0.96
C HIS A 15 -15.06 -1.50 0.68
N CYS A 16 -15.67 -0.32 0.62
CA CYS A 16 -14.98 0.92 0.31
C CYS A 16 -15.41 2.04 1.24
N CYS A 17 -14.48 2.95 1.49
CA CYS A 17 -14.70 4.22 2.18
C CYS A 17 -14.51 5.38 1.19
N LYS A 18 -15.36 6.41 1.31
CA LYS A 18 -15.22 7.66 0.57
C LYS A 18 -15.35 8.85 1.50
N TRP A 19 -14.44 9.81 1.36
CA TRP A 19 -14.43 11.10 2.03
C TRP A 19 -14.52 12.20 0.98
N GLU A 20 -15.39 13.17 1.20
CA GLU A 20 -15.65 14.24 0.26
C GLU A 20 -15.31 15.59 0.89
N PRO A 21 -14.68 16.52 0.13
CA PRO A 21 -14.40 17.86 0.60
C PRO A 21 -15.69 18.69 0.71
N GLN A 22 -15.63 19.76 1.49
CA GLN A 22 -16.66 20.78 1.45
C GLN A 22 -16.33 21.78 0.32
N GLY A 23 -17.10 21.76 -0.77
CA GLY A 23 -16.91 22.68 -1.90
C GLY A 23 -16.38 22.04 -3.17
N SER A 24 -15.62 22.78 -3.96
CA SER A 24 -15.13 22.31 -5.27
C SER A 24 -14.11 21.18 -5.15
N VAL A 25 -14.23 20.19 -6.02
CA VAL A 25 -13.31 19.07 -6.11
C VAL A 25 -12.12 19.46 -7.00
N ARG A 26 -10.90 19.36 -6.49
CA ARG A 26 -9.64 19.64 -7.19
C ARG A 26 -9.00 18.39 -7.79
N GLY A 27 -9.29 17.23 -7.22
CA GLY A 27 -8.73 15.94 -7.61
C GLY A 27 -9.31 14.82 -6.78
N VAL A 28 -9.04 13.59 -7.21
CA VAL A 28 -9.35 12.36 -6.48
C VAL A 28 -8.05 11.70 -6.03
N ILE A 29 -8.00 11.22 -4.79
CA ILE A 29 -6.89 10.42 -4.26
C ILE A 29 -7.45 9.06 -3.88
N GLN A 30 -6.97 8.00 -4.51
CA GLN A 30 -7.26 6.63 -4.07
C GLN A 30 -6.14 6.14 -3.18
N ILE A 31 -6.48 5.78 -1.94
CA ILE A 31 -5.55 5.16 -0.98
C ILE A 31 -5.64 3.64 -1.14
N ILE A 32 -4.48 2.99 -1.29
CA ILE A 32 -4.29 1.55 -1.40
C ILE A 32 -3.50 1.13 -0.16
N HIS A 33 -4.19 0.52 0.81
CA HIS A 33 -3.67 0.25 2.16
C HIS A 33 -2.67 -0.91 2.22
N GLY A 34 -2.02 -1.08 3.37
CA GLY A 34 -1.04 -2.13 3.64
C GLY A 34 -1.65 -3.47 4.03
N ILE A 35 -0.78 -4.45 4.33
CA ILE A 35 -1.20 -5.75 4.85
C ILE A 35 -1.61 -5.63 6.32
N ALA A 36 -2.59 -6.41 6.73
CA ALA A 36 -3.09 -6.51 8.10
C ALA A 36 -3.58 -5.16 8.67
N GLU A 37 -4.19 -4.38 7.81
CA GLU A 37 -4.89 -3.13 8.12
C GLU A 37 -6.08 -2.93 7.17
N TYR A 38 -6.74 -1.77 7.17
CA TYR A 38 -7.94 -1.52 6.36
C TYR A 38 -8.15 -0.02 6.07
N ALA A 39 -9.04 0.29 5.12
CA ALA A 39 -9.26 1.62 4.57
C ALA A 39 -9.59 2.70 5.60
N ALA A 40 -10.46 2.41 6.59
CA ALA A 40 -10.89 3.42 7.55
C ALA A 40 -9.80 3.88 8.51
N ARG A 41 -8.66 3.18 8.63
CA ARG A 41 -7.48 3.65 9.39
C ARG A 41 -6.87 4.93 8.81
N TYR A 42 -7.18 5.25 7.58
CA TYR A 42 -6.68 6.45 6.89
C TYR A 42 -7.56 7.68 7.08
N ASP A 43 -8.54 7.66 8.01
CA ASP A 43 -9.48 8.75 8.24
C ASP A 43 -8.79 10.10 8.52
N GLU A 44 -7.73 10.10 9.35
CA GLU A 44 -6.96 11.32 9.65
C GLU A 44 -6.25 11.87 8.39
N LEU A 45 -5.58 11.00 7.61
CA LEU A 45 -4.94 11.40 6.36
C LEU A 45 -5.97 11.86 5.31
N ALA A 46 -7.10 11.14 5.22
CA ALA A 46 -8.18 11.49 4.30
C ALA A 46 -8.77 12.87 4.62
N LYS A 47 -8.92 13.22 5.91
CA LYS A 47 -9.34 14.56 6.33
C LYS A 47 -8.37 15.64 5.88
N VAL A 48 -7.06 15.41 6.00
CA VAL A 48 -6.04 16.35 5.48
C VAL A 48 -6.28 16.62 4.00
N PHE A 49 -6.53 15.59 3.20
CA PHE A 49 -6.76 15.75 1.77
C PHE A 49 -8.10 16.41 1.46
N THR A 50 -9.18 16.05 2.19
CA THR A 50 -10.50 16.67 1.97
C THR A 50 -10.52 18.14 2.35
N ASP A 51 -9.81 18.54 3.40
CA ASP A 51 -9.63 19.95 3.79
C ASP A 51 -8.92 20.76 2.71
N HIS A 52 -8.20 20.09 1.79
CA HIS A 52 -7.53 20.71 0.64
C HIS A 52 -8.25 20.47 -0.70
N GLY A 53 -9.52 20.08 -0.66
CA GLY A 53 -10.37 19.96 -1.85
C GLY A 53 -10.23 18.66 -2.64
N PHE A 54 -9.67 17.61 -2.06
CA PHE A 54 -9.59 16.30 -2.71
C PHE A 54 -10.70 15.36 -2.23
N VAL A 55 -11.32 14.65 -3.15
CA VAL A 55 -12.08 13.44 -2.81
C VAL A 55 -11.08 12.34 -2.49
N VAL A 56 -11.33 11.59 -1.42
CA VAL A 56 -10.51 10.42 -1.07
C VAL A 56 -11.39 9.19 -1.14
N VAL A 57 -10.86 8.12 -1.76
CA VAL A 57 -11.48 6.80 -1.79
C VAL A 57 -10.47 5.74 -1.40
N ALA A 58 -10.92 4.69 -0.75
CA ALA A 58 -10.10 3.53 -0.41
C ALA A 58 -10.98 2.29 -0.36
N GLU A 59 -10.49 1.16 -0.85
CA GLU A 59 -11.11 -0.14 -0.64
C GLU A 59 -10.43 -0.88 0.51
N ASP A 60 -11.18 -1.73 1.22
CA ASP A 60 -10.61 -2.83 1.99
C ASP A 60 -10.22 -3.93 1.02
N HIS A 61 -8.95 -4.30 0.95
CA HIS A 61 -8.52 -5.40 0.09
C HIS A 61 -9.22 -6.70 0.46
N MET A 62 -9.40 -7.60 -0.50
CA MET A 62 -9.92 -8.94 -0.24
C MET A 62 -9.20 -9.57 0.96
N GLY A 63 -9.97 -10.11 1.92
CA GLY A 63 -9.45 -10.68 3.17
C GLY A 63 -9.00 -9.65 4.22
N HIS A 64 -9.31 -8.36 4.02
CA HIS A 64 -9.00 -7.29 4.96
C HIS A 64 -10.26 -6.50 5.32
N GLY A 65 -10.23 -5.84 6.47
CA GLY A 65 -11.30 -4.96 6.93
C GLY A 65 -12.68 -5.61 6.88
N LYS A 66 -13.61 -5.00 6.14
CA LYS A 66 -14.97 -5.51 5.90
C LYS A 66 -15.09 -6.34 4.60
N SER A 67 -14.01 -6.50 3.83
CA SER A 67 -13.95 -7.36 2.63
C SER A 67 -13.57 -8.79 2.98
N ILE A 68 -14.18 -9.34 4.01
CA ILE A 68 -14.04 -10.72 4.49
C ILE A 68 -15.38 -11.46 4.33
N SER A 69 -15.31 -12.77 4.11
CA SER A 69 -16.47 -13.64 4.02
C SER A 69 -16.14 -15.06 4.56
N GLU A 70 -17.12 -15.94 4.65
CA GLU A 70 -16.87 -17.35 4.99
C GLU A 70 -15.92 -18.02 4.00
N GLU A 71 -16.00 -17.67 2.71
CA GLU A 71 -15.15 -18.20 1.65
C GLU A 71 -13.74 -17.56 1.64
N ILE A 72 -13.64 -16.30 2.06
CA ILE A 72 -12.39 -15.54 2.10
C ILE A 72 -12.23 -14.96 3.51
N PRO A 73 -11.74 -15.76 4.47
CA PRO A 73 -11.48 -15.30 5.82
C PRO A 73 -10.41 -14.20 5.89
N GLN A 74 -10.34 -13.55 7.02
CA GLN A 74 -9.32 -12.55 7.31
C GLN A 74 -7.90 -13.07 7.03
N GLY A 75 -7.11 -12.28 6.31
CA GLY A 75 -5.75 -12.62 5.91
C GLY A 75 -5.65 -13.59 4.73
N CYS A 76 -6.77 -13.99 4.14
CA CYS A 76 -6.79 -14.84 2.95
C CYS A 76 -6.96 -14.03 1.65
N LEU A 77 -6.54 -14.64 0.56
CA LEU A 77 -6.64 -14.08 -0.79
C LEU A 77 -7.14 -15.15 -1.75
N ALA A 78 -8.13 -14.81 -2.57
CA ALA A 78 -8.55 -15.63 -3.71
C ALA A 78 -8.02 -15.05 -5.02
N ASP A 79 -7.82 -15.92 -6.02
CA ASP A 79 -7.47 -15.60 -7.40
C ASP A 79 -6.16 -14.80 -7.62
N GLY A 80 -5.33 -14.66 -6.56
CA GLY A 80 -3.97 -14.15 -6.67
C GLY A 80 -3.81 -12.64 -6.61
N TRP A 81 -2.57 -12.22 -6.69
CA TRP A 81 -2.11 -10.85 -6.57
C TRP A 81 -2.69 -9.90 -7.63
N GLU A 82 -2.78 -10.38 -8.88
CA GLU A 82 -3.29 -9.60 -10.00
C GLU A 82 -4.76 -9.26 -9.84
N THR A 83 -5.54 -10.14 -9.20
CA THR A 83 -6.95 -9.88 -8.92
C THR A 83 -7.11 -8.76 -7.89
N MET A 84 -6.30 -8.75 -6.83
CA MET A 84 -6.29 -7.65 -5.86
C MET A 84 -5.95 -6.30 -6.53
N ALA A 85 -4.94 -6.30 -7.40
CA ALA A 85 -4.60 -5.09 -8.17
C ALA A 85 -5.73 -4.67 -9.13
N ALA A 86 -6.46 -5.63 -9.71
CA ALA A 86 -7.58 -5.37 -10.60
C ALA A 86 -8.81 -4.83 -9.84
N ASP A 87 -9.04 -5.26 -8.61
CA ASP A 87 -10.12 -4.74 -7.76
C ASP A 87 -9.84 -3.27 -7.37
N SER A 88 -8.59 -2.96 -6.97
CA SER A 88 -8.16 -1.57 -6.76
C SER A 88 -8.35 -0.72 -8.02
N TYR A 89 -7.98 -1.24 -9.20
CA TYR A 89 -8.17 -0.52 -10.46
C TYR A 89 -9.65 -0.38 -10.86
N ARG A 90 -10.50 -1.34 -10.47
CA ARG A 90 -11.95 -1.23 -10.67
C ARG A 90 -12.55 -0.08 -9.86
N LEU A 91 -12.11 0.12 -8.61
CA LEU A 91 -12.50 1.30 -7.82
C LEU A 91 -12.11 2.60 -8.54
N THR A 92 -10.92 2.65 -9.17
CA THR A 92 -10.52 3.78 -10.01
C THR A 92 -11.55 4.07 -11.10
N GLY A 93 -12.00 3.04 -11.84
CA GLY A 93 -13.01 3.17 -12.90
C GLY A 93 -14.32 3.72 -12.38
N MET A 94 -14.87 3.11 -11.32
CA MET A 94 -16.13 3.54 -10.70
C MET A 94 -16.06 4.98 -10.19
N THR A 95 -14.95 5.37 -9.59
CA THR A 95 -14.79 6.73 -9.06
C THR A 95 -14.66 7.75 -10.19
N ARG A 96 -14.05 7.39 -11.32
CA ARG A 96 -13.98 8.26 -12.51
C ARG A 96 -15.33 8.47 -13.20
N GLU A 97 -16.24 7.50 -13.14
CA GLU A 97 -17.61 7.68 -13.60
C GLU A 97 -18.33 8.76 -12.79
N GLU A 98 -18.06 8.85 -11.48
CA GLU A 98 -18.63 9.85 -10.59
C GLU A 98 -17.93 11.22 -10.69
N TYR A 99 -16.61 11.22 -10.95
CA TYR A 99 -15.77 12.42 -11.07
C TYR A 99 -15.03 12.44 -12.42
N PRO A 100 -15.76 12.58 -13.55
CA PRO A 100 -15.15 12.61 -14.88
C PRO A 100 -14.25 13.83 -15.01
N GLU A 101 -13.18 13.71 -15.82
CA GLU A 101 -12.19 14.76 -16.10
C GLU A 101 -11.45 15.30 -14.87
N THR A 102 -11.70 14.75 -13.69
CA THR A 102 -11.03 15.15 -12.45
C THR A 102 -9.67 14.45 -12.34
N PRO A 103 -8.56 15.18 -12.09
CA PRO A 103 -7.24 14.58 -11.92
C PRO A 103 -7.24 13.49 -10.83
N TYR A 104 -6.71 12.31 -11.18
CA TYR A 104 -6.76 11.12 -10.33
C TYR A 104 -5.37 10.71 -9.86
N PHE A 105 -5.19 10.61 -8.54
CA PHE A 105 -3.94 10.25 -7.89
C PHE A 105 -4.05 8.91 -7.16
N LEU A 106 -2.94 8.20 -7.06
CA LEU A 106 -2.82 7.02 -6.19
C LEU A 106 -1.91 7.34 -5.00
N TYR A 107 -2.29 6.85 -3.82
CA TYR A 107 -1.46 6.81 -2.62
C TYR A 107 -1.36 5.36 -2.13
N GLY A 108 -0.28 4.66 -2.45
CA GLY A 108 -0.08 3.27 -2.03
C GLY A 108 0.87 3.16 -0.85
N HIS A 109 0.44 2.49 0.24
CA HIS A 109 1.25 2.28 1.43
C HIS A 109 1.60 0.81 1.63
N SER A 110 2.84 0.50 1.99
CA SER A 110 3.30 -0.85 2.33
C SER A 110 2.95 -1.88 1.25
N MET A 111 2.18 -2.93 1.54
CA MET A 111 1.64 -3.85 0.52
C MET A 111 0.91 -3.09 -0.58
N GLY A 112 0.12 -2.07 -0.24
CA GLY A 112 -0.54 -1.20 -1.22
C GLY A 112 0.43 -0.46 -2.14
N SER A 113 1.66 -0.16 -1.68
CA SER A 113 2.70 0.41 -2.52
C SER A 113 3.20 -0.58 -3.59
N PHE A 114 3.23 -1.88 -3.25
CA PHE A 114 3.54 -2.93 -4.22
C PHE A 114 2.39 -3.16 -5.20
N LEU A 115 1.12 -3.10 -4.73
CA LEU A 115 -0.07 -3.15 -5.60
C LEU A 115 -0.09 -1.95 -6.56
N THR A 116 0.18 -0.75 -6.07
CA THR A 116 0.30 0.46 -6.90
C THR A 116 1.32 0.26 -8.02
N ARG A 117 2.51 -0.25 -7.71
CA ARG A 117 3.54 -0.56 -8.73
C ARG A 117 3.04 -1.60 -9.74
N THR A 118 2.24 -2.58 -9.29
CA THR A 118 1.61 -3.56 -10.19
C THR A 118 0.58 -2.88 -11.11
N ILE A 119 -0.25 -2.01 -10.59
CA ILE A 119 -1.24 -1.24 -11.36
C ILE A 119 -0.56 -0.42 -12.45
N LEU A 120 0.55 0.26 -12.14
CA LEU A 120 1.25 1.14 -13.09
C LEU A 120 1.76 0.42 -14.34
N TYR A 121 2.25 -0.82 -14.25
CA TYR A 121 2.68 -1.55 -15.43
C TYR A 121 1.60 -2.42 -16.08
N THR A 122 0.52 -2.72 -15.33
CA THR A 122 -0.60 -3.51 -15.87
C THR A 122 -1.57 -2.62 -16.65
N TYR A 123 -1.74 -1.38 -16.20
CA TYR A 123 -2.63 -0.38 -16.78
C TYR A 123 -1.86 0.91 -17.12
N PRO A 124 -0.86 0.86 -18.03
CA PRO A 124 0.01 2.01 -18.29
C PRO A 124 -0.74 3.22 -18.86
N ASP A 125 -1.86 2.98 -19.54
CA ASP A 125 -2.70 4.01 -20.16
C ASP A 125 -3.83 4.48 -19.23
N ALA A 126 -3.76 4.16 -17.94
CA ALA A 126 -4.79 4.54 -16.96
C ALA A 126 -4.93 6.05 -16.76
N GLY A 127 -3.97 6.87 -17.17
CA GLY A 127 -4.06 8.33 -17.11
C GLY A 127 -4.11 8.87 -15.68
N PHE A 128 -3.34 8.31 -14.75
CA PHE A 128 -3.15 8.89 -13.43
C PHE A 128 -2.39 10.21 -13.54
N ALA A 129 -2.83 11.22 -12.78
CA ALA A 129 -2.16 12.52 -12.72
C ALA A 129 -0.84 12.46 -11.94
N GLY A 130 -0.78 11.65 -10.89
CA GLY A 130 0.42 11.45 -10.08
C GLY A 130 0.26 10.31 -9.08
N VAL A 131 1.38 9.85 -8.52
CA VAL A 131 1.40 8.70 -7.61
C VAL A 131 2.31 8.97 -6.42
N VAL A 132 1.82 8.67 -5.22
CA VAL A 132 2.62 8.61 -4.00
C VAL A 132 2.84 7.16 -3.62
N ILE A 133 4.10 6.77 -3.43
CA ILE A 133 4.52 5.43 -3.02
C ILE A 133 5.15 5.54 -1.62
N SER A 134 4.39 5.08 -0.61
CA SER A 134 4.72 5.20 0.81
C SER A 134 5.15 3.85 1.40
N GLY A 135 6.23 3.84 2.19
CA GLY A 135 6.67 2.64 2.92
C GLY A 135 6.99 1.44 2.02
N THR A 136 7.52 1.69 0.83
CA THR A 136 7.88 0.65 -0.14
C THR A 136 9.29 0.10 0.12
N GLY A 137 9.63 -1.00 -0.56
CA GLY A 137 10.94 -1.59 -0.48
C GLY A 137 11.40 -2.28 -1.78
N TRP A 138 12.64 -2.72 -1.75
CA TRP A 138 13.27 -3.56 -2.75
C TRP A 138 13.90 -4.76 -2.07
N MET A 139 13.64 -5.97 -2.57
CA MET A 139 14.17 -7.19 -1.96
C MET A 139 14.89 -8.05 -3.01
N PRO A 140 16.07 -8.59 -2.74
CA PRO A 140 16.78 -9.43 -3.71
C PRO A 140 15.93 -10.57 -4.24
N LYS A 141 15.93 -10.79 -5.56
CA LYS A 141 15.11 -11.83 -6.23
C LYS A 141 15.30 -13.23 -5.64
N LEU A 142 16.51 -13.55 -5.17
CA LEU A 142 16.78 -14.84 -4.52
C LEU A 142 16.05 -14.98 -3.19
N VAL A 143 15.94 -13.89 -2.42
CA VAL A 143 15.19 -13.86 -1.14
C VAL A 143 13.70 -14.05 -1.40
N LEU A 144 13.14 -13.33 -2.38
CA LEU A 144 11.73 -13.46 -2.78
C LEU A 144 11.41 -14.89 -3.26
N LYS A 145 12.26 -15.47 -4.11
CA LYS A 145 12.10 -16.86 -4.58
C LYS A 145 12.22 -17.87 -3.44
N GLY A 146 13.18 -17.68 -2.53
CA GLY A 146 13.36 -18.50 -1.32
C GLY A 146 12.13 -18.43 -0.41
N GLY A 147 11.62 -17.24 -0.14
CA GLY A 147 10.40 -17.04 0.64
C GLY A 147 9.20 -17.78 0.03
N ARG A 148 8.99 -17.66 -1.29
CA ARG A 148 7.94 -18.42 -2.00
C ARG A 148 8.14 -19.95 -1.93
N ALA A 149 9.38 -20.42 -1.92
CA ALA A 149 9.67 -21.85 -1.75
C ALA A 149 9.28 -22.32 -0.33
N ILE A 150 9.57 -21.51 0.69
CA ILE A 150 9.15 -21.76 2.08
C ILE A 150 7.61 -21.79 2.16
N CYS A 151 6.92 -20.81 1.55
CA CYS A 151 5.45 -20.83 1.49
C CYS A 151 4.90 -22.13 0.91
N ARG A 152 5.48 -22.66 -0.17
CA ARG A 152 5.06 -23.95 -0.75
C ARG A 152 5.24 -25.14 0.21
N VAL A 153 6.30 -25.13 1.01
CA VAL A 153 6.54 -26.18 2.01
C VAL A 153 5.53 -26.06 3.15
N GLU A 154 5.29 -24.87 3.67
CA GLU A 154 4.33 -24.63 4.73
C GLU A 154 2.88 -24.90 4.27
N ALA A 155 2.54 -24.57 3.02
CA ALA A 155 1.23 -24.84 2.44
C ALA A 155 0.91 -26.36 2.33
N LYS A 156 1.92 -27.23 2.20
CA LYS A 156 1.72 -28.68 2.25
C LYS A 156 1.28 -29.17 3.63
N LYS A 157 1.61 -28.43 4.70
CA LYS A 157 1.29 -28.78 6.09
C LYS A 157 -0.02 -28.15 6.54
N HIS A 158 -0.26 -26.91 6.14
CA HIS A 158 -1.32 -26.06 6.70
C HIS A 158 -2.40 -25.66 5.66
N GLY A 159 -2.20 -25.98 4.36
CA GLY A 159 -3.01 -25.45 3.26
C GLY A 159 -2.65 -24.01 2.92
N TRP A 160 -3.07 -23.53 1.75
CA TRP A 160 -2.80 -22.15 1.30
C TRP A 160 -3.52 -21.10 2.14
N ASN A 161 -4.71 -21.40 2.66
CA ASN A 161 -5.49 -20.51 3.53
C ASN A 161 -5.06 -20.61 5.01
N GLY A 162 -4.20 -21.54 5.35
CA GLY A 162 -3.65 -21.67 6.70
C GLY A 162 -2.59 -20.61 7.00
N THR A 163 -2.37 -20.34 8.27
CA THR A 163 -1.28 -19.49 8.78
C THR A 163 -0.08 -20.31 9.24
N SER A 164 1.08 -19.70 9.38
CA SER A 164 2.28 -20.36 9.85
C SER A 164 3.19 -19.38 10.60
N ALA A 165 3.58 -19.73 11.82
CA ALA A 165 4.55 -18.95 12.60
C ALA A 165 5.90 -18.78 11.86
N THR A 166 6.27 -19.71 10.99
CA THR A 166 7.45 -19.60 10.11
C THR A 166 7.29 -18.46 9.13
N ILE A 167 6.10 -18.31 8.52
CA ILE A 167 5.78 -17.25 7.57
C ILE A 167 5.70 -15.90 8.30
N ASP A 168 5.02 -15.82 9.44
CA ASP A 168 4.94 -14.59 10.24
C ASP A 168 6.34 -14.10 10.64
N LYS A 169 7.20 -15.00 11.10
CA LYS A 169 8.58 -14.69 11.43
C LYS A 169 9.40 -14.25 10.20
N LEU A 170 9.15 -14.84 9.05
CA LEU A 170 9.82 -14.46 7.79
C LEU A 170 9.39 -13.04 7.36
N MET A 171 8.12 -12.71 7.48
CA MET A 171 7.57 -11.43 7.05
C MET A 171 7.88 -10.29 8.02
N PHE A 172 7.70 -10.51 9.32
CA PHE A 172 7.70 -9.43 10.32
C PHE A 172 8.74 -9.59 11.43
N GLY A 173 9.28 -10.79 11.64
CA GLY A 173 10.08 -11.14 12.82
C GLY A 173 11.42 -10.42 12.96
N SER A 174 11.84 -9.65 11.95
CA SER A 174 13.07 -8.86 12.00
C SER A 174 12.84 -7.36 12.14
N TYR A 175 11.59 -6.88 12.04
CA TYR A 175 11.30 -5.46 11.88
C TYR A 175 11.63 -4.62 13.13
N ASN A 176 11.44 -5.18 14.31
CA ASN A 176 11.80 -4.49 15.55
C ASN A 176 13.31 -4.58 15.94
N LYS A 177 14.12 -5.36 15.21
CA LYS A 177 15.54 -5.57 15.59
C LYS A 177 16.41 -4.31 15.54
N GLY A 178 15.95 -3.29 14.83
CA GLY A 178 16.68 -2.01 14.72
C GLY A 178 16.32 -0.98 15.80
N PHE A 179 15.39 -1.32 16.72
CA PHE A 179 14.92 -0.42 17.76
C PHE A 179 15.36 -0.91 19.14
N ASP A 180 15.89 0.01 19.96
CA ASP A 180 16.26 -0.29 21.34
C ASP A 180 15.00 -0.46 22.19
N HIS A 181 14.91 -1.58 22.90
CA HIS A 181 13.83 -1.91 23.84
C HIS A 181 12.41 -1.69 23.27
N PRO A 182 12.03 -2.35 22.15
CA PRO A 182 10.69 -2.20 21.61
C PRO A 182 9.65 -2.62 22.67
N ARG A 183 8.63 -1.78 22.88
CA ARG A 183 7.56 -1.97 23.85
C ARG A 183 6.60 -3.09 23.41
N THR A 184 6.37 -3.20 22.10
CA THR A 184 5.43 -4.13 21.48
C THR A 184 6.07 -4.83 20.26
N PRO A 185 5.46 -5.92 19.74
CA PRO A 185 5.91 -6.56 18.50
C PRO A 185 5.80 -5.66 17.25
N VAL A 186 5.04 -4.56 17.30
CA VAL A 186 4.72 -3.72 16.14
C VAL A 186 5.17 -2.26 16.27
N ASP A 187 6.09 -1.96 17.18
CA ASP A 187 6.66 -0.62 17.33
C ASP A 187 7.36 -0.12 16.07
N TRP A 188 7.73 -1.02 15.16
CA TRP A 188 8.30 -0.66 13.86
C TRP A 188 7.33 0.12 12.95
N LEU A 189 6.03 0.16 13.28
CA LEU A 189 5.03 0.90 12.51
C LEU A 189 5.22 2.41 12.65
N THR A 190 5.31 2.91 13.88
CA THR A 190 5.41 4.35 14.17
C THR A 190 5.98 4.57 15.57
N ARG A 191 6.50 5.77 15.84
CA ARG A 191 6.89 6.24 17.18
C ARG A 191 5.71 6.72 18.02
N ASP A 192 4.54 6.95 17.42
CA ASP A 192 3.32 7.33 18.14
C ASP A 192 2.72 6.09 18.84
N GLU A 193 3.01 5.98 20.15
CA GLU A 193 2.57 4.84 20.96
C GLU A 193 1.07 4.66 20.98
N ALA A 194 0.30 5.76 20.95
CA ALA A 194 -1.16 5.69 20.94
C ALA A 194 -1.69 5.08 19.63
N VAL A 195 -1.00 5.31 18.49
CA VAL A 195 -1.32 4.65 17.22
C VAL A 195 -1.00 3.16 17.29
N VAL A 196 0.16 2.81 17.87
CA VAL A 196 0.56 1.40 18.06
C VAL A 196 -0.45 0.65 18.92
N ASP A 197 -0.90 1.27 20.04
CA ASP A 197 -1.88 0.66 20.95
C ASP A 197 -3.22 0.44 20.25
N ARG A 198 -3.75 1.44 19.53
CA ARG A 198 -4.96 1.28 18.72
C ARG A 198 -4.84 0.18 17.68
N TYR A 199 -3.66 0.04 17.03
CA TYR A 199 -3.42 -1.04 16.05
C TYR A 199 -3.49 -2.42 16.70
N ILE A 200 -2.95 -2.58 17.92
CA ILE A 200 -2.94 -3.86 18.65
C ILE A 200 -4.35 -4.21 19.16
N GLU A 201 -5.13 -3.20 19.60
CA GLU A 201 -6.46 -3.40 20.12
C GLU A 201 -7.52 -3.66 19.04
N ASP A 202 -7.23 -3.29 17.79
CA ASP A 202 -8.16 -3.44 16.68
C ASP A 202 -8.13 -4.86 16.10
N PRO A 203 -9.22 -5.65 16.20
CA PRO A 203 -9.27 -7.02 15.67
C PRO A 203 -9.14 -7.11 14.14
N LEU A 204 -9.31 -5.99 13.44
CA LEU A 204 -9.11 -5.90 11.99
C LEU A 204 -7.67 -5.59 11.59
N CYS A 205 -6.78 -5.40 12.59
CA CYS A 205 -5.36 -5.12 12.40
C CYS A 205 -4.48 -6.24 12.94
N GLY A 206 -3.24 -6.32 12.49
CA GLY A 206 -2.20 -7.18 13.07
C GLY A 206 -2.43 -8.68 12.94
N PHE A 207 -3.39 -9.12 12.15
CA PHE A 207 -3.65 -10.54 11.92
C PHE A 207 -2.54 -11.21 11.12
N SER A 208 -2.36 -12.52 11.31
CA SER A 208 -1.44 -13.33 10.51
C SER A 208 -1.96 -13.50 9.08
N ALA A 209 -1.12 -13.18 8.11
CA ALA A 209 -1.43 -13.44 6.71
C ALA A 209 -1.47 -14.95 6.43
N SER A 210 -2.39 -15.39 5.59
CA SER A 210 -2.36 -16.76 5.06
C SER A 210 -1.08 -17.01 4.26
N ILE A 211 -0.66 -18.24 4.20
CA ILE A 211 0.50 -18.67 3.39
C ILE A 211 0.28 -18.28 1.91
N GLY A 212 -0.96 -18.31 1.45
CA GLY A 212 -1.35 -17.90 0.10
C GLY A 212 -1.09 -16.41 -0.13
N LEU A 213 -1.61 -15.54 0.74
CA LEU A 213 -1.41 -14.10 0.65
C LEU A 213 0.08 -13.74 0.69
N ALA A 214 0.85 -14.33 1.62
CA ALA A 214 2.28 -14.12 1.71
C ALA A 214 3.02 -14.53 0.42
N SER A 215 2.71 -15.73 -0.12
CA SER A 215 3.31 -16.22 -1.38
C SER A 215 2.98 -15.32 -2.57
N GLU A 216 1.73 -14.84 -2.67
CA GLU A 216 1.28 -13.99 -3.76
C GLU A 216 1.89 -12.59 -3.67
N MET A 217 1.99 -12.01 -2.48
CA MET A 217 2.70 -10.74 -2.27
C MET A 217 4.18 -10.83 -2.69
N LEU A 218 4.90 -11.88 -2.27
CA LEU A 218 6.28 -12.12 -2.71
C LEU A 218 6.38 -12.29 -4.23
N GLY A 219 5.36 -12.91 -4.85
CA GLY A 219 5.24 -13.03 -6.30
C GLY A 219 5.03 -11.67 -6.99
N GLY A 220 4.17 -10.83 -6.43
CA GLY A 220 3.93 -9.46 -6.86
C GLY A 220 5.20 -8.61 -6.79
N MET A 221 5.95 -8.69 -5.68
CA MET A 221 7.23 -8.01 -5.53
C MET A 221 8.25 -8.45 -6.59
N LEU A 222 8.35 -9.75 -6.91
CA LEU A 222 9.20 -10.26 -7.98
C LEU A 222 8.85 -9.65 -9.35
N ARG A 223 7.54 -9.53 -9.65
CA ARG A 223 7.07 -8.91 -10.89
C ARG A 223 7.32 -7.40 -10.93
N ASN A 224 7.20 -6.71 -9.79
CA ASN A 224 7.49 -5.28 -9.66
C ASN A 224 8.97 -4.94 -9.91
N GLU A 225 9.87 -5.91 -9.68
CA GLU A 225 11.32 -5.76 -9.92
C GLU A 225 11.77 -6.25 -11.30
N ASP A 226 10.85 -6.76 -12.12
CA ASP A 226 11.16 -7.20 -13.48
C ASP A 226 11.32 -5.99 -14.40
N ARG A 227 12.48 -5.91 -15.06
CA ARG A 227 12.80 -4.82 -16.00
C ARG A 227 11.78 -4.67 -17.12
N LYS A 228 11.17 -5.78 -17.58
CA LYS A 228 10.14 -5.75 -18.61
C LYS A 228 8.87 -5.07 -18.12
N ASN A 229 8.50 -5.26 -16.85
CA ASN A 229 7.35 -4.60 -16.26
C ASN A 229 7.64 -3.13 -15.97
N LEU A 230 8.81 -2.82 -15.40
CA LEU A 230 9.25 -1.44 -15.20
C LEU A 230 9.27 -0.64 -16.52
N ALA A 231 9.67 -1.29 -17.62
CA ALA A 231 9.69 -0.64 -18.95
C ALA A 231 8.29 -0.27 -19.47
N LYS A 232 7.22 -0.91 -18.98
CA LYS A 232 5.83 -0.60 -19.38
C LYS A 232 5.25 0.62 -18.66
N MET A 233 5.82 1.03 -17.52
CA MET A 233 5.28 2.15 -16.73
C MET A 233 5.29 3.45 -17.54
N PRO A 234 4.27 4.34 -17.34
CA PRO A 234 4.20 5.64 -18.03
C PRO A 234 5.43 6.50 -17.71
N LYS A 235 6.08 7.06 -18.72
CA LYS A 235 7.37 7.75 -18.55
C LYS A 235 7.22 9.17 -17.98
N ASP A 236 6.11 9.81 -18.27
CA ASP A 236 5.84 11.20 -17.86
C ASP A 236 5.04 11.30 -16.56
N LEU A 237 4.63 10.15 -15.98
CA LEU A 237 3.86 10.10 -14.74
C LEU A 237 4.70 10.63 -13.56
N PRO A 238 4.25 11.68 -12.86
CA PRO A 238 4.87 12.14 -11.63
C PRO A 238 4.77 11.10 -10.51
N VAL A 239 5.90 10.78 -9.87
CA VAL A 239 5.95 9.83 -8.74
C VAL A 239 6.74 10.42 -7.59
N LEU A 240 6.14 10.38 -6.39
CA LEU A 240 6.78 10.74 -5.13
C LEU A 240 6.92 9.49 -4.25
N PHE A 241 8.17 9.11 -3.96
CA PHE A 241 8.48 8.11 -2.94
C PHE A 241 8.64 8.77 -1.57
N VAL A 242 7.98 8.23 -0.55
CA VAL A 242 8.05 8.68 0.84
C VAL A 242 8.24 7.51 1.79
N SER A 243 9.11 7.66 2.79
CA SER A 243 9.34 6.61 3.82
C SER A 243 10.09 7.21 5.00
N GLY A 244 9.96 6.61 6.16
CA GLY A 244 10.87 6.88 7.26
C GLY A 244 12.28 6.34 6.99
N ASP A 245 13.32 7.00 7.50
CA ASP A 245 14.69 6.50 7.37
C ASP A 245 15.01 5.36 8.34
N LYS A 246 14.07 5.06 9.25
CA LYS A 246 14.08 3.89 10.15
C LYS A 246 13.05 2.82 9.77
N ASP A 247 12.41 2.95 8.62
CA ASP A 247 11.45 1.95 8.12
C ASP A 247 12.16 0.64 7.75
N PRO A 248 11.93 -0.48 8.49
CA PRO A 248 12.56 -1.76 8.21
C PRO A 248 12.08 -2.41 6.90
N VAL A 249 10.84 -2.12 6.44
CA VAL A 249 10.30 -2.61 5.16
C VAL A 249 11.12 -2.05 4.00
N GLY A 250 11.48 -0.78 4.08
CA GLY A 250 12.37 -0.11 3.14
C GLY A 250 13.85 -0.34 3.40
N SER A 251 14.22 -1.27 4.31
CA SER A 251 15.62 -1.49 4.73
C SER A 251 16.30 -0.19 5.16
N ASN A 252 15.62 0.58 6.01
CA ASN A 252 16.06 1.89 6.51
C ASN A 252 16.40 2.86 5.34
N GLY A 253 15.48 2.94 4.37
CA GLY A 253 15.56 3.79 3.20
C GLY A 253 16.37 3.25 2.02
N LYS A 254 17.19 2.21 2.20
CA LYS A 254 18.00 1.61 1.12
C LYS A 254 17.13 1.02 0.01
N GLY A 255 16.12 0.21 0.38
CA GLY A 255 15.19 -0.41 -0.57
C GLY A 255 14.31 0.62 -1.28
N VAL A 256 13.93 1.70 -0.59
CA VAL A 256 13.19 2.81 -1.19
C VAL A 256 14.03 3.49 -2.27
N ARG A 257 15.30 3.81 -1.98
CA ARG A 257 16.22 4.40 -2.96
C ARG A 257 16.47 3.47 -4.14
N GLN A 258 16.59 2.14 -3.91
CA GLN A 258 16.72 1.17 -4.99
C GLN A 258 15.50 1.15 -5.91
N THR A 259 14.28 1.24 -5.35
CA THR A 259 13.04 1.33 -6.13
C THR A 259 12.98 2.63 -6.93
N TYR A 260 13.29 3.76 -6.30
CA TYR A 260 13.40 5.07 -6.94
C TYR A 260 14.36 5.04 -8.14
N GLU A 261 15.58 4.51 -7.96
CA GLU A 261 16.56 4.40 -9.04
C GLU A 261 16.10 3.45 -10.16
N ALA A 262 15.40 2.35 -9.83
CA ALA A 262 14.84 1.44 -10.83
C ALA A 262 13.79 2.14 -11.71
N PHE A 263 12.95 3.01 -11.15
CA PHE A 263 11.98 3.83 -11.90
C PHE A 263 12.69 4.81 -12.85
N ARG A 264 13.73 5.50 -12.36
CA ARG A 264 14.55 6.40 -13.19
C ARG A 264 15.25 5.65 -14.32
N GLN A 265 15.85 4.50 -14.03
CA GLN A 265 16.50 3.64 -15.03
C GLN A 265 15.52 3.07 -16.05
N ALA A 266 14.25 2.91 -15.68
CA ALA A 266 13.18 2.55 -16.61
C ALA A 266 12.74 3.71 -17.52
N GLY A 267 13.30 4.90 -17.36
CA GLY A 267 13.05 6.08 -18.19
C GLY A 267 11.94 7.00 -17.66
N MET A 268 11.48 6.83 -16.43
CA MET A 268 10.52 7.76 -15.82
C MET A 268 11.22 9.09 -15.51
N GLN A 269 10.58 10.21 -15.89
CA GLN A 269 11.24 11.53 -15.92
C GLN A 269 10.97 12.35 -14.65
N ASP A 270 9.76 12.28 -14.10
CA ASP A 270 9.34 13.05 -12.92
C ASP A 270 9.22 12.14 -11.68
N VAL A 271 10.36 11.73 -11.14
CA VAL A 271 10.42 10.86 -9.96
C VAL A 271 11.20 11.56 -8.87
N SER A 272 10.64 11.64 -7.68
CA SER A 272 11.26 12.21 -6.48
C SER A 272 11.19 11.24 -5.29
N CYS A 273 12.10 11.42 -4.33
CA CYS A 273 12.18 10.55 -3.16
C CYS A 273 12.56 11.38 -1.93
N LYS A 274 11.74 11.27 -0.88
CA LYS A 274 12.01 11.89 0.43
C LYS A 274 11.99 10.83 1.52
N LEU A 275 13.06 10.82 2.33
CA LEU A 275 13.14 10.04 3.56
C LEU A 275 13.03 10.99 4.74
N TYR A 276 12.20 10.64 5.71
CA TYR A 276 11.94 11.45 6.90
C TYR A 276 12.82 10.97 8.05
N PRO A 277 13.59 11.87 8.68
CA PRO A 277 14.46 11.52 9.79
C PRO A 277 13.70 10.87 10.94
N ASP A 278 14.26 9.81 11.49
CA ASP A 278 13.71 8.99 12.58
C ASP A 278 12.31 8.40 12.35
N GLY A 279 11.69 8.68 11.19
CA GLY A 279 10.40 8.13 10.83
C GLY A 279 10.48 6.61 10.64
N ARG A 280 9.45 5.91 11.06
CA ARG A 280 9.26 4.47 10.88
C ARG A 280 8.38 4.19 9.68
N HIS A 281 7.64 3.09 9.68
CA HIS A 281 6.93 2.61 8.50
C HIS A 281 5.70 3.45 8.11
N GLU A 282 4.82 3.75 9.07
CA GLU A 282 3.58 4.49 8.85
C GLU A 282 3.80 6.01 8.98
N MET A 283 4.46 6.63 8.01
CA MET A 283 4.76 8.07 8.05
C MET A 283 3.52 8.95 8.19
N HIS A 284 2.37 8.52 7.70
CA HIS A 284 1.09 9.23 7.86
C HIS A 284 0.55 9.18 9.30
N ASN A 285 1.07 8.30 10.13
CA ASN A 285 0.76 8.13 11.55
C ASN A 285 1.94 8.49 12.47
N GLU A 286 3.05 9.01 11.92
CA GLU A 286 4.25 9.34 12.68
C GLU A 286 4.10 10.63 13.51
N LEU A 287 4.99 10.80 14.49
CA LEU A 287 5.03 12.03 15.29
C LEU A 287 5.28 13.30 14.45
N ASN A 288 6.01 13.16 13.36
CA ASN A 288 6.28 14.23 12.39
C ASN A 288 5.44 14.08 11.10
N ARG A 289 4.25 13.48 11.16
CA ARG A 289 3.33 13.30 10.02
C ARG A 289 2.99 14.58 9.26
N ASP A 290 3.00 15.73 9.95
CA ASP A 290 2.74 17.03 9.32
C ASP A 290 3.76 17.40 8.23
N GLU A 291 5.00 16.89 8.33
CA GLU A 291 5.99 17.06 7.27
C GLU A 291 5.60 16.26 6.03
N LEU A 292 5.16 15.00 6.21
CA LEU A 292 4.65 14.18 5.12
C LEU A 292 3.44 14.85 4.46
N HIS A 293 2.48 15.33 5.26
CA HIS A 293 1.25 15.95 4.76
C HIS A 293 1.58 17.15 3.87
N ARG A 294 2.46 18.07 4.33
CA ARG A 294 2.91 19.22 3.55
C ARG A 294 3.59 18.83 2.24
N ASP A 295 4.47 17.83 2.27
CA ASP A 295 5.20 17.39 1.08
C ASP A 295 4.29 16.72 0.05
N VAL A 296 3.35 15.88 0.50
CA VAL A 296 2.36 15.26 -0.39
C VAL A 296 1.45 16.32 -0.99
N LEU A 297 0.92 17.25 -0.20
CA LEU A 297 0.11 18.36 -0.71
C LEU A 297 0.88 19.21 -1.72
N ALA A 298 2.12 19.57 -1.43
CA ALA A 298 2.98 20.31 -2.36
C ALA A 298 3.23 19.55 -3.67
N PHE A 299 3.38 18.22 -3.59
CA PHE A 299 3.47 17.35 -4.78
C PHE A 299 2.17 17.39 -5.61
N LEU A 300 1.01 17.24 -4.96
CA LEU A 300 -0.30 17.30 -5.62
C LEU A 300 -0.52 18.66 -6.28
N ASP A 301 -0.25 19.76 -5.57
CA ASP A 301 -0.36 21.14 -6.08
C ASP A 301 0.54 21.37 -7.30
N ARG A 302 1.79 20.89 -7.23
CA ARG A 302 2.74 20.98 -8.35
C ARG A 302 2.24 20.23 -9.58
N VAL A 303 1.62 19.06 -9.40
CA VAL A 303 1.08 18.28 -10.51
C VAL A 303 -0.14 18.94 -11.11
N LEU A 304 -1.04 19.51 -10.30
CA LEU A 304 -2.24 20.21 -10.76
C LEU A 304 -1.93 21.54 -11.48
N ALA A 305 -0.77 22.13 -11.26
CA ALA A 305 -0.34 23.38 -11.88
C ALA A 305 0.28 23.20 -13.29
N LYS A 306 0.47 21.96 -13.75
CA LYS A 306 0.97 21.62 -15.10
C LYS A 306 -0.16 21.60 -16.12
#